data_8a57c0595d77c6cb73a31e4aa8fb0f66
#
_entry.id   8a57c0595d77c6cb73a31e4aa8fb0f66
#
_cell.length_a   1.000
_cell.length_b   1.000
_cell.length_c   1.000
_cell.angle_alpha   90.00
_cell.angle_beta   90.00
_cell.angle_gamma   90.00
#
_symmetry.space_group_name_H-M   'P 1'
#
loop_
_entity.id
_entity.type
_entity.pdbx_description
1 polymer ?
#
loop_
_entity_poly.entity_id
_entity_poly.type
_entity_poly.pdbx_seq_one_letter_code
_entity_poly.pdbx_strand_id
1 'polypeptide(L)'
;MQPIRLEFGYSRIGCSAVLSERIKRRAAGKVSDMGDIAISRREFVPGLEASRGVAALMVALFHCGQATYFDATRQTPPLVPGSYRSQSYLDAAFRIAGNGHGAVVFFFVLSGFVLMMMLSRQNDDLKGSAGPFLIGRVLRIYPAVFSTIAIFVGLFLLTGMSLGTPAAYSTSNVIANSLLLRTDINGVMWSLQTEMIAAPLIFSLYWSWRQWGSPSLLLPAFVLIGLSFSKEWSGTPGNGVSLGNLYSFVVGMIACACGKTMVARLPHSASLLVLAIAGFALSRPLLGWWSNWSVILETVFAGLITTFIAYGDPLREGRLMAAARYFGRISYSFYLLHALTLIALWNMPALFGKAVSAGIPPIVLALVAFVSSVLVITPLAHLQHAIVERAGARLGRALTWRLRPKLQADALQRG
;
A
#
# COMPACT_ATOMS: atom_id res chain seq x y z
N MET A 1 -18.90 -62.42 -58.63
CA MET A 1 -18.63 -62.03 -57.27
C MET A 1 -17.47 -61.03 -57.31
N GLN A 2 -17.76 -59.71 -57.27
CA GLN A 2 -16.75 -58.67 -57.18
C GLN A 2 -16.63 -58.20 -55.73
N PRO A 3 -15.42 -57.90 -55.18
CA PRO A 3 -15.27 -57.40 -53.83
C PRO A 3 -15.42 -55.86 -53.78
N ILE A 4 -16.22 -55.42 -52.80
CA ILE A 4 -16.48 -54.03 -52.50
C ILE A 4 -15.21 -53.45 -51.81
N ARG A 5 -14.62 -52.42 -52.41
CA ARG A 5 -13.58 -51.57 -51.77
C ARG A 5 -14.27 -50.44 -50.95
N LEU A 6 -14.04 -50.47 -49.63
CA LEU A 6 -14.37 -49.34 -48.76
C LEU A 6 -13.17 -48.37 -48.68
N GLU A 7 -13.29 -47.21 -49.28
CA GLU A 7 -12.35 -46.08 -49.12
C GLU A 7 -12.71 -45.30 -47.86
N PHE A 8 -11.85 -45.35 -46.85
CA PHE A 8 -11.91 -44.42 -45.70
C PHE A 8 -11.15 -43.16 -46.04
N GLY A 9 -11.87 -42.09 -46.45
CA GLY A 9 -11.35 -40.74 -46.60
C GLY A 9 -11.15 -40.07 -45.22
N TYR A 10 -9.91 -40.05 -44.71
CA TYR A 10 -9.56 -39.23 -43.55
C TYR A 10 -9.39 -37.76 -43.97
N SER A 11 -10.41 -36.91 -43.74
CA SER A 11 -10.30 -35.48 -43.90
C SER A 11 -9.57 -34.85 -42.66
N ARG A 12 -8.26 -34.65 -42.76
CA ARG A 12 -7.40 -33.99 -41.77
C ARG A 12 -7.51 -32.45 -41.76
N ILE A 13 -8.47 -31.82 -42.40
CA ILE A 13 -8.48 -30.38 -42.64
C ILE A 13 -9.35 -29.59 -41.63
N GLY A 14 -10.22 -30.24 -40.82
CA GLY A 14 -11.20 -29.53 -40.00
C GLY A 14 -10.70 -29.04 -38.62
N CYS A 15 -9.71 -29.72 -38.03
CA CYS A 15 -9.34 -29.44 -36.61
C CYS A 15 -8.39 -28.25 -36.44
N SER A 16 -7.50 -27.99 -37.38
CA SER A 16 -6.53 -26.89 -37.32
C SER A 16 -7.17 -25.51 -37.49
N ALA A 17 -8.15 -25.39 -38.37
CA ALA A 17 -8.84 -24.12 -38.63
C ALA A 17 -9.74 -23.69 -37.46
N VAL A 18 -10.47 -24.63 -36.86
CA VAL A 18 -11.33 -24.36 -35.69
C VAL A 18 -10.52 -23.99 -34.46
N LEU A 19 -9.34 -24.60 -34.25
CA LEU A 19 -8.42 -24.26 -33.15
C LEU A 19 -7.81 -22.87 -33.35
N SER A 20 -7.41 -22.54 -34.59
CA SER A 20 -6.88 -21.23 -34.98
C SER A 20 -7.94 -20.11 -34.79
N GLU A 21 -9.19 -20.37 -35.15
CA GLU A 21 -10.27 -19.40 -34.99
C GLU A 21 -10.68 -19.21 -33.50
N ARG A 22 -10.70 -20.29 -32.70
CA ARG A 22 -10.89 -20.18 -31.25
C ARG A 22 -9.75 -19.41 -30.54
N ILE A 23 -8.52 -19.60 -31.01
CA ILE A 23 -7.35 -18.85 -30.49
C ILE A 23 -7.45 -17.38 -30.89
N LYS A 24 -7.85 -17.08 -32.15
CA LYS A 24 -8.09 -15.70 -32.62
C LYS A 24 -9.26 -15.02 -31.90
N ARG A 25 -10.36 -15.70 -31.64
CA ARG A 25 -11.50 -15.17 -30.85
C ARG A 25 -11.14 -14.97 -29.39
N ARG A 26 -10.33 -15.87 -28.77
CA ARG A 26 -9.77 -15.65 -27.43
C ARG A 26 -8.79 -14.48 -27.38
N ALA A 27 -7.98 -14.29 -28.42
CA ALA A 27 -7.08 -13.15 -28.51
C ALA A 27 -7.86 -11.84 -28.72
N ALA A 28 -8.90 -11.82 -29.56
CA ALA A 28 -9.76 -10.66 -29.77
C ALA A 28 -10.58 -10.29 -28.52
N GLY A 29 -11.14 -11.29 -27.79
CA GLY A 29 -11.82 -11.07 -26.52
C GLY A 29 -10.86 -10.55 -25.42
N LYS A 30 -9.60 -11.03 -25.41
CA LYS A 30 -8.56 -10.51 -24.51
C LYS A 30 -8.17 -9.06 -24.81
N VAL A 31 -8.17 -8.66 -26.08
CA VAL A 31 -7.87 -7.29 -26.48
C VAL A 31 -8.98 -6.34 -26.05
N SER A 32 -10.25 -6.76 -26.04
CA SER A 32 -11.36 -5.95 -25.52
C SER A 32 -11.29 -5.79 -23.99
N ASP A 33 -10.99 -6.85 -23.22
CA ASP A 33 -10.79 -6.79 -21.77
C ASP A 33 -9.56 -5.93 -21.39
N MET A 34 -8.51 -5.95 -22.20
CA MET A 34 -7.34 -5.08 -22.00
C MET A 34 -7.58 -3.62 -22.37
N GLY A 35 -8.49 -3.35 -23.32
CA GLY A 35 -8.92 -2.00 -23.69
C GLY A 35 -9.66 -1.29 -22.55
N ASP A 36 -10.36 -2.04 -21.69
CA ASP A 36 -11.14 -1.51 -20.59
C ASP A 36 -10.31 -1.04 -19.38
N ILE A 37 -9.07 -1.50 -19.22
CA ILE A 37 -8.13 -1.01 -18.21
C ILE A 37 -7.46 0.31 -18.62
N ALA A 38 -7.55 0.71 -19.88
CA ALA A 38 -7.05 1.99 -20.35
C ALA A 38 -7.88 3.16 -19.76
N ILE A 39 -7.63 3.47 -18.48
CA ILE A 39 -7.68 4.87 -18.04
C ILE A 39 -6.74 5.60 -19.00
N SER A 40 -7.25 6.65 -19.68
CA SER A 40 -6.50 7.34 -20.74
C SER A 40 -5.04 7.57 -20.29
N ARG A 41 -4.10 7.48 -21.20
CA ARG A 41 -2.63 7.49 -20.89
C ARG A 41 -2.15 8.66 -20.03
N ARG A 42 -3.01 9.62 -19.67
CA ARG A 42 -2.70 10.85 -18.93
C ARG A 42 -3.49 11.09 -17.65
N GLU A 43 -4.48 10.29 -17.29
CA GLU A 43 -5.29 10.58 -16.10
C GLU A 43 -4.56 10.23 -14.81
N PHE A 44 -3.97 11.24 -14.22
CA PHE A 44 -3.66 11.34 -12.81
C PHE A 44 -5.00 11.38 -12.05
N VAL A 45 -5.20 10.50 -11.08
CA VAL A 45 -6.42 10.47 -10.27
C VAL A 45 -6.16 11.25 -8.97
N PRO A 46 -6.60 12.52 -8.88
CA PRO A 46 -6.31 13.39 -7.73
C PRO A 46 -6.81 12.79 -6.40
N GLY A 47 -7.93 12.08 -6.44
CA GLY A 47 -8.50 11.42 -5.28
C GLY A 47 -7.62 10.33 -4.67
N LEU A 48 -6.88 9.56 -5.49
CA LEU A 48 -5.93 8.56 -4.99
C LEU A 48 -4.70 9.20 -4.34
N GLU A 49 -4.27 10.37 -4.82
CA GLU A 49 -3.21 11.14 -4.15
C GLU A 49 -3.70 11.69 -2.80
N ALA A 50 -4.90 12.25 -2.77
CA ALA A 50 -5.50 12.77 -1.55
C ALA A 50 -5.70 11.68 -0.50
N SER A 51 -6.18 10.50 -0.89
CA SER A 51 -6.39 9.38 0.03
C SER A 51 -5.07 8.88 0.65
N ARG A 52 -3.95 8.93 -0.09
CA ARG A 52 -2.61 8.67 0.47
C ARG A 52 -2.24 9.68 1.56
N GLY A 53 -2.57 10.96 1.34
CA GLY A 53 -2.32 12.02 2.31
C GLY A 53 -3.10 11.80 3.60
N VAL A 54 -4.39 11.48 3.49
CA VAL A 54 -5.25 11.15 4.64
C VAL A 54 -4.70 9.93 5.38
N ALA A 55 -4.34 8.86 4.68
CA ALA A 55 -3.79 7.66 5.30
C ALA A 55 -2.46 7.93 6.05
N ALA A 56 -1.57 8.77 5.51
CA ALA A 56 -0.33 9.14 6.18
C ALA A 56 -0.58 9.93 7.48
N LEU A 57 -1.56 10.84 7.47
CA LEU A 57 -1.98 11.58 8.67
C LEU A 57 -2.64 10.66 9.70
N MET A 58 -3.46 9.69 9.28
CA MET A 58 -4.04 8.68 10.18
C MET A 58 -2.96 7.86 10.90
N VAL A 59 -1.90 7.45 10.20
CA VAL A 59 -0.76 6.74 10.81
C VAL A 59 -0.05 7.60 11.85
N ALA A 60 0.21 8.87 11.54
CA ALA A 60 0.83 9.78 12.50
C ALA A 60 -0.05 10.02 13.74
N LEU A 61 -1.36 10.20 13.54
CA LEU A 61 -2.32 10.35 14.63
C LEU A 61 -2.34 9.10 15.53
N PHE A 62 -2.35 7.91 14.92
CA PHE A 62 -2.29 6.64 15.65
C PHE A 62 -1.04 6.55 16.54
N HIS A 63 0.14 6.81 15.99
CA HIS A 63 1.39 6.70 16.73
C HIS A 63 1.50 7.77 17.83
N CYS A 64 1.06 9.00 17.59
CA CYS A 64 0.98 10.02 18.64
C CYS A 64 0.03 9.59 19.76
N GLY A 65 -1.12 9.03 19.44
CA GLY A 65 -2.05 8.44 20.42
C GLY A 65 -1.42 7.29 21.19
N GLN A 66 -0.70 6.41 20.50
CA GLN A 66 -0.02 5.29 21.12
C GLN A 66 1.05 5.76 22.11
N ALA A 67 1.90 6.71 21.73
CA ALA A 67 2.98 7.21 22.58
C ALA A 67 2.49 7.99 23.81
N THR A 68 1.40 8.75 23.71
CA THR A 68 0.92 9.61 24.79
C THR A 68 -0.14 8.95 25.67
N TYR A 69 -1.02 8.17 25.05
CA TYR A 69 -2.18 7.57 25.73
C TYR A 69 -1.83 6.25 26.41
N PHE A 70 -1.10 5.37 25.71
CA PHE A 70 -0.78 4.04 26.24
C PHE A 70 0.32 4.08 27.29
N ASP A 71 1.32 4.95 27.13
CA ASP A 71 2.44 5.02 28.05
C ASP A 71 2.07 5.75 29.35
N ALA A 72 1.22 6.80 29.27
CA ALA A 72 0.77 7.54 30.44
C ALA A 72 -0.10 6.71 31.39
N THR A 73 -0.82 5.72 30.90
CA THR A 73 -1.73 4.90 31.71
C THR A 73 -1.19 3.52 32.02
N ARG A 74 -0.14 3.05 31.30
CA ARG A 74 0.36 1.66 31.32
C ARG A 74 -0.74 0.59 31.24
N GLN A 75 -1.95 1.01 30.86
CA GLN A 75 -3.10 0.15 30.67
C GLN A 75 -3.35 0.04 29.17
N THR A 76 -3.23 -1.17 28.63
CA THR A 76 -3.98 -1.51 27.41
C THR A 76 -5.43 -1.20 27.73
N PRO A 77 -6.06 -0.22 27.08
CA PRO A 77 -7.46 0.08 27.38
C PRO A 77 -8.26 -1.17 27.16
N PRO A 78 -9.12 -1.59 28.09
CA PRO A 78 -9.98 -2.72 27.89
C PRO A 78 -10.91 -2.42 26.73
N LEU A 79 -10.72 -3.12 25.63
CA LEU A 79 -11.56 -3.08 24.42
C LEU A 79 -12.73 -4.07 24.60
N VAL A 80 -13.23 -4.22 25.83
CA VAL A 80 -14.39 -5.08 26.11
C VAL A 80 -15.64 -4.26 25.83
N PRO A 81 -16.51 -4.68 24.89
CA PRO A 81 -17.82 -4.08 24.74
C PRO A 81 -18.57 -4.12 26.07
N GLY A 82 -19.05 -2.98 26.56
CA GLY A 82 -19.83 -2.87 27.79
C GLY A 82 -19.15 -2.18 28.98
N SER A 83 -17.84 -1.91 28.94
CA SER A 83 -17.12 -1.19 30.03
C SER A 83 -16.99 0.33 29.79
N TYR A 84 -17.71 0.89 28.84
CA TYR A 84 -17.55 2.27 28.41
C TYR A 84 -18.36 3.26 29.24
N ARG A 85 -17.66 4.08 30.02
CA ARG A 85 -18.18 5.36 30.54
C ARG A 85 -18.02 6.48 29.50
N SER A 86 -18.58 7.67 29.70
CA SER A 86 -18.65 8.76 28.72
C SER A 86 -17.33 9.21 28.08
N GLN A 87 -16.19 9.03 28.72
CA GLN A 87 -14.86 9.22 28.10
C GLN A 87 -14.57 8.22 26.98
N SER A 88 -15.25 7.10 26.95
CA SER A 88 -15.01 6.01 26.00
C SER A 88 -15.47 6.30 24.57
N TYR A 89 -16.49 7.14 24.36
CA TYR A 89 -16.94 7.48 23.01
C TYR A 89 -15.94 8.37 22.28
N LEU A 90 -15.30 9.31 22.99
CA LEU A 90 -14.22 10.14 22.43
C LEU A 90 -12.99 9.28 22.11
N ASP A 91 -12.66 8.33 22.99
CA ASP A 91 -11.56 7.38 22.76
C ASP A 91 -11.85 6.46 21.57
N ALA A 92 -13.09 5.97 21.43
CA ALA A 92 -13.50 5.18 20.29
C ALA A 92 -13.44 5.98 18.99
N ALA A 93 -13.92 7.22 18.98
CA ALA A 93 -13.84 8.12 17.84
C ALA A 93 -12.39 8.44 17.45
N PHE A 94 -11.52 8.71 18.46
CA PHE A 94 -10.09 8.95 18.24
C PHE A 94 -9.39 7.74 17.63
N ARG A 95 -9.69 6.52 18.10
CA ARG A 95 -9.13 5.28 17.56
C ARG A 95 -9.62 4.98 16.16
N ILE A 96 -10.90 5.24 15.86
CA ILE A 96 -11.45 5.10 14.51
C ILE A 96 -10.76 6.10 13.56
N ALA A 97 -10.64 7.37 13.96
CA ALA A 97 -9.98 8.40 13.17
C ALA A 97 -8.46 8.13 13.01
N GLY A 98 -7.81 7.62 14.06
CA GLY A 98 -6.41 7.23 14.10
C GLY A 98 -6.18 5.74 13.83
N ASN A 99 -6.96 5.09 12.97
CA ASN A 99 -6.71 3.68 12.60
C ASN A 99 -5.46 3.55 11.72
N GLY A 100 -4.29 3.70 12.32
CA GLY A 100 -3.01 3.66 11.61
C GLY A 100 -2.72 2.32 10.96
N HIS A 101 -3.14 1.22 11.57
CA HIS A 101 -2.96 -0.11 10.99
C HIS A 101 -3.82 -0.29 9.72
N GLY A 102 -5.09 0.11 9.78
CA GLY A 102 -5.97 0.12 8.61
C GLY A 102 -5.45 1.06 7.53
N ALA A 103 -4.89 2.21 7.89
CA ALA A 103 -4.25 3.12 6.94
C ALA A 103 -3.05 2.48 6.21
N VAL A 104 -2.25 1.64 6.89
CA VAL A 104 -1.18 0.85 6.24
C VAL A 104 -1.76 -0.21 5.30
N VAL A 105 -2.83 -0.91 5.71
CA VAL A 105 -3.56 -1.85 4.83
C VAL A 105 -4.07 -1.12 3.59
N PHE A 106 -4.61 0.08 3.75
CA PHE A 106 -5.02 0.92 2.62
C PHE A 106 -3.85 1.27 1.70
N PHE A 107 -2.66 1.58 2.23
CA PHE A 107 -1.46 1.79 1.41
C PHE A 107 -1.08 0.55 0.60
N PHE A 108 -1.19 -0.65 1.17
CA PHE A 108 -0.90 -1.91 0.45
C PHE A 108 -1.88 -2.14 -0.70
N VAL A 109 -3.18 -1.97 -0.45
CA VAL A 109 -4.21 -2.05 -1.51
C VAL A 109 -3.94 -1.03 -2.61
N LEU A 110 -3.67 0.21 -2.23
CA LEU A 110 -3.39 1.29 -3.19
C LEU A 110 -2.10 1.02 -3.98
N SER A 111 -1.08 0.45 -3.34
CA SER A 111 0.17 0.05 -4.00
C SER A 111 -0.08 -1.05 -5.04
N GLY A 112 -0.84 -2.09 -4.67
CA GLY A 112 -1.25 -3.14 -5.61
C GLY A 112 -2.03 -2.59 -6.81
N PHE A 113 -2.98 -1.69 -6.58
CA PHE A 113 -3.76 -1.01 -7.62
C PHE A 113 -2.88 -0.20 -8.57
N VAL A 114 -2.04 0.69 -8.03
CA VAL A 114 -1.19 1.59 -8.83
C VAL A 114 -0.12 0.82 -9.60
N LEU A 115 0.48 -0.22 -9.01
CA LEU A 115 1.49 -1.03 -9.67
C LEU A 115 0.88 -1.88 -10.78
N MET A 116 -0.30 -2.46 -10.57
CA MET A 116 -1.06 -3.15 -11.62
C MET A 116 -1.38 -2.21 -12.79
N MET A 117 -1.87 -1.01 -12.49
CA MET A 117 -2.15 0.03 -13.48
C MET A 117 -0.88 0.47 -14.22
N MET A 118 0.24 0.61 -13.53
CA MET A 118 1.52 0.97 -14.14
C MET A 118 2.02 -0.12 -15.09
N LEU A 119 1.95 -1.38 -14.66
CA LEU A 119 2.34 -2.52 -15.48
C LEU A 119 1.45 -2.68 -16.72
N SER A 120 0.13 -2.48 -16.60
CA SER A 120 -0.81 -2.56 -17.72
C SER A 120 -0.62 -1.49 -18.79
N ARG A 121 0.08 -0.40 -18.47
CA ARG A 121 0.43 0.67 -19.42
C ARG A 121 1.77 0.44 -20.14
N GLN A 122 2.53 -0.58 -19.75
CA GLN A 122 3.81 -0.92 -20.39
C GLN A 122 3.56 -1.81 -21.61
N ASN A 123 4.49 -1.76 -22.57
CA ASN A 123 4.42 -2.55 -23.80
C ASN A 123 4.38 -4.06 -23.55
N ASP A 124 4.00 -4.84 -24.56
CA ASP A 124 3.72 -6.28 -24.50
C ASP A 124 4.90 -7.20 -24.15
N ASP A 125 6.14 -6.70 -24.12
CA ASP A 125 7.29 -7.48 -23.68
C ASP A 125 7.35 -7.63 -22.18
N LEU A 126 6.71 -8.70 -21.68
CA LEU A 126 6.68 -9.03 -20.26
C LEU A 126 8.06 -9.41 -19.70
N LYS A 127 8.86 -10.18 -20.47
CA LYS A 127 10.17 -10.64 -19.99
C LYS A 127 11.15 -9.48 -19.84
N GLY A 128 11.17 -8.56 -20.80
CA GLY A 128 12.00 -7.35 -20.74
C GLY A 128 11.54 -6.33 -19.70
N SER A 129 10.30 -6.44 -19.18
CA SER A 129 9.73 -5.48 -18.22
C SER A 129 10.06 -5.79 -16.75
N ALA A 130 10.45 -7.02 -16.39
CA ALA A 130 10.68 -7.43 -15.01
C ALA A 130 11.85 -6.67 -14.36
N GLY A 131 13.00 -6.63 -14.99
CA GLY A 131 14.19 -5.92 -14.49
C GLY A 131 13.93 -4.43 -14.27
N PRO A 132 13.47 -3.68 -15.30
CA PRO A 132 13.09 -2.28 -15.15
C PRO A 132 12.05 -2.02 -14.06
N PHE A 133 11.06 -2.89 -13.89
CA PHE A 133 10.06 -2.78 -12.84
C PHE A 133 10.69 -2.88 -11.44
N LEU A 134 11.46 -3.94 -11.17
CA LEU A 134 12.09 -4.16 -9.86
C LEU A 134 13.12 -3.09 -9.53
N ILE A 135 13.98 -2.71 -10.48
CA ILE A 135 14.96 -1.63 -10.32
C ILE A 135 14.25 -0.30 -10.01
N GLY A 136 13.16 -0.02 -10.74
CA GLY A 136 12.36 1.17 -10.49
C GLY A 136 11.77 1.20 -9.07
N ARG A 137 11.39 0.05 -8.49
CA ARG A 137 10.93 -0.06 -7.09
C ARG A 137 12.06 0.19 -6.10
N VAL A 138 13.22 -0.45 -6.30
CA VAL A 138 14.41 -0.24 -5.46
C VAL A 138 14.79 1.24 -5.42
N LEU A 139 14.94 1.88 -6.58
CA LEU A 139 15.36 3.28 -6.68
C LEU A 139 14.28 4.29 -6.23
N ARG A 140 13.04 3.85 -6.08
CA ARG A 140 11.98 4.65 -5.46
C ARG A 140 12.01 4.57 -3.93
N ILE A 141 12.34 3.42 -3.36
CA ILE A 141 12.23 3.15 -1.92
C ILE A 141 13.53 3.46 -1.20
N TYR A 142 14.64 2.89 -1.63
CA TYR A 142 15.91 2.92 -0.89
C TYR A 142 16.53 4.31 -0.68
N PRO A 143 16.47 5.28 -1.61
CA PRO A 143 17.05 6.60 -1.35
C PRO A 143 16.44 7.28 -0.11
N ALA A 144 15.13 7.21 0.07
CA ALA A 144 14.47 7.78 1.24
C ALA A 144 14.71 6.93 2.50
N VAL A 145 14.83 5.61 2.39
CA VAL A 145 15.24 4.73 3.51
C VAL A 145 16.62 5.13 4.01
N PHE A 146 17.62 5.23 3.13
CA PHE A 146 18.98 5.62 3.50
C PHE A 146 19.02 6.99 4.17
N SER A 147 18.32 7.98 3.60
CA SER A 147 18.29 9.32 4.19
C SER A 147 17.59 9.31 5.55
N THR A 148 16.52 8.55 5.71
CA THR A 148 15.83 8.42 7.01
C THR A 148 16.72 7.76 8.05
N ILE A 149 17.36 6.64 7.74
CA ILE A 149 18.29 5.96 8.66
C ILE A 149 19.43 6.90 9.04
N ALA A 150 20.02 7.64 8.09
CA ALA A 150 21.06 8.61 8.37
C ALA A 150 20.60 9.71 9.34
N ILE A 151 19.36 10.21 9.20
CA ILE A 151 18.77 11.20 10.13
C ILE A 151 18.61 10.60 11.53
N PHE A 152 18.08 9.36 11.64
CA PHE A 152 17.91 8.69 12.93
C PHE A 152 19.25 8.40 13.63
N VAL A 153 20.23 7.91 12.88
CA VAL A 153 21.59 7.67 13.38
C VAL A 153 22.25 8.99 13.82
N GLY A 154 22.14 10.04 13.00
CA GLY A 154 22.65 11.37 13.33
C GLY A 154 22.03 11.93 14.61
N LEU A 155 20.70 11.81 14.78
CA LEU A 155 20.01 12.22 15.98
C LEU A 155 20.50 11.43 17.22
N PHE A 156 20.63 10.12 17.09
CA PHE A 156 21.15 9.26 18.17
C PHE A 156 22.58 9.66 18.58
N LEU A 157 23.46 9.87 17.61
CA LEU A 157 24.85 10.26 17.88
C LEU A 157 24.96 11.64 18.55
N LEU A 158 24.06 12.58 18.23
CA LEU A 158 24.05 13.93 18.77
C LEU A 158 23.39 14.03 20.16
N THR A 159 22.33 13.22 20.41
CA THR A 159 21.48 13.40 21.60
C THR A 159 21.41 12.18 22.51
N GLY A 160 21.83 11.00 22.04
CA GLY A 160 21.60 9.71 22.70
C GLY A 160 20.14 9.23 22.64
N MET A 161 19.22 10.00 22.04
CA MET A 161 17.80 9.65 21.99
C MET A 161 17.52 8.59 20.91
N SER A 162 16.68 7.61 21.20
CA SER A 162 16.30 6.53 20.28
C SER A 162 14.85 6.09 20.49
N LEU A 163 14.26 5.46 19.48
CA LEU A 163 12.96 4.77 19.62
C LEU A 163 13.09 3.38 20.24
N GLY A 164 14.24 2.76 20.08
CA GLY A 164 14.54 1.42 20.58
C GLY A 164 15.70 1.44 21.56
N THR A 165 16.35 0.30 21.74
CA THR A 165 17.54 0.18 22.55
C THR A 165 18.75 0.79 21.84
N PRO A 166 19.76 1.34 22.59
CA PRO A 166 21.01 1.81 21.97
C PRO A 166 21.73 0.75 21.12
N ALA A 167 21.56 -0.54 21.46
CA ALA A 167 22.10 -1.67 20.67
C ALA A 167 21.58 -1.73 19.23
N ALA A 168 20.39 -1.15 18.97
CA ALA A 168 19.85 -1.04 17.62
C ALA A 168 20.71 -0.18 16.69
N TYR A 169 21.57 0.69 17.23
CA TYR A 169 22.43 1.60 16.47
C TYR A 169 23.86 1.09 16.27
N SER A 170 24.13 -0.21 16.53
CA SER A 170 25.39 -0.85 16.12
C SER A 170 25.57 -0.82 14.59
N THR A 171 26.81 -0.78 14.11
CA THR A 171 27.10 -0.67 12.67
C THR A 171 26.42 -1.78 11.83
N SER A 172 26.49 -3.02 12.31
CA SER A 172 25.82 -4.16 11.63
C SER A 172 24.30 -3.98 11.54
N ASN A 173 23.71 -3.45 12.60
CA ASN A 173 22.26 -3.24 12.66
C ASN A 173 21.81 -2.05 11.81
N VAL A 174 22.61 -0.96 11.77
CA VAL A 174 22.38 0.17 10.87
C VAL A 174 22.39 -0.29 9.41
N ILE A 175 23.36 -1.15 9.03
CA ILE A 175 23.40 -1.74 7.67
C ILE A 175 22.15 -2.59 7.43
N ALA A 176 21.78 -3.46 8.36
CA ALA A 176 20.59 -4.32 8.22
C ALA A 176 19.28 -3.50 8.09
N ASN A 177 19.12 -2.42 8.87
CA ASN A 177 17.98 -1.50 8.75
C ASN A 177 17.99 -0.74 7.42
N SER A 178 19.17 -0.30 6.96
CA SER A 178 19.34 0.39 5.68
C SER A 178 18.97 -0.52 4.50
N LEU A 179 19.16 -1.83 4.62
CA LEU A 179 18.78 -2.84 3.62
C LEU A 179 17.35 -3.38 3.80
N LEU A 180 16.58 -2.83 4.76
CA LEU A 180 15.24 -3.32 5.13
C LEU A 180 15.23 -4.80 5.56
N LEU A 181 16.35 -5.33 6.05
CA LEU A 181 16.41 -6.66 6.68
C LEU A 181 15.95 -6.63 8.13
N ARG A 182 16.06 -5.47 8.77
CA ARG A 182 15.55 -5.16 10.11
C ARG A 182 14.87 -3.79 10.12
N THR A 183 14.04 -3.51 11.13
CA THR A 183 13.28 -2.25 11.26
C THR A 183 13.25 -1.71 12.70
N ASP A 184 14.20 -2.11 13.51
CA ASP A 184 14.30 -1.75 14.93
C ASP A 184 14.80 -0.32 15.19
N ILE A 185 15.47 0.35 14.23
CA ILE A 185 15.80 1.77 14.30
C ILE A 185 14.56 2.63 14.07
N ASN A 186 13.76 2.26 13.07
CA ASN A 186 12.51 2.93 12.75
C ASN A 186 11.43 1.88 12.44
N GLY A 187 10.63 1.55 13.46
CA GLY A 187 9.64 0.48 13.40
C GLY A 187 8.62 0.63 12.28
N VAL A 188 8.29 1.86 11.85
CA VAL A 188 7.31 2.08 10.77
C VAL A 188 7.78 1.54 9.41
N MET A 189 9.07 1.27 9.24
CA MET A 189 9.65 0.76 7.99
C MET A 189 9.27 -0.70 7.68
N TRP A 190 8.63 -1.42 8.60
CA TRP A 190 8.12 -2.77 8.36
C TRP A 190 7.20 -2.85 7.12
N SER A 191 6.43 -1.80 6.86
CA SER A 191 5.55 -1.74 5.70
C SER A 191 6.31 -1.66 4.38
N LEU A 192 7.48 -0.99 4.37
CA LEU A 192 8.36 -0.93 3.18
C LEU A 192 9.03 -2.27 2.92
N GLN A 193 9.39 -3.01 3.97
CA GLN A 193 9.87 -4.38 3.86
C GLN A 193 8.82 -5.24 3.15
N THR A 194 7.56 -5.16 3.61
CA THR A 194 6.43 -5.85 2.96
C THR A 194 6.25 -5.43 1.50
N GLU A 195 6.38 -4.14 1.20
CA GLU A 195 6.26 -3.59 -0.16
C GLU A 195 7.37 -4.10 -1.09
N MET A 196 8.60 -4.25 -0.58
CA MET A 196 9.71 -4.82 -1.34
C MET A 196 9.49 -6.31 -1.64
N ILE A 197 8.99 -7.08 -0.65
CA ILE A 197 8.64 -8.49 -0.85
C ILE A 197 7.45 -8.64 -1.81
N ALA A 198 6.48 -7.73 -1.75
CA ALA A 198 5.31 -7.74 -2.63
C ALA A 198 5.66 -7.42 -4.09
N ALA A 199 6.76 -6.71 -4.38
CA ALA A 199 7.08 -6.29 -5.75
C ALA A 199 7.25 -7.47 -6.72
N PRO A 200 8.08 -8.50 -6.46
CA PRO A 200 8.17 -9.66 -7.34
C PRO A 200 6.85 -10.46 -7.41
N LEU A 201 6.09 -10.55 -6.30
CA LEU A 201 4.78 -11.19 -6.29
C LEU A 201 3.80 -10.46 -7.23
N ILE A 202 3.71 -9.13 -7.14
CA ILE A 202 2.84 -8.32 -8.00
C ILE A 202 3.20 -8.52 -9.46
N PHE A 203 4.49 -8.54 -9.81
CA PHE A 203 4.92 -8.78 -11.18
C PHE A 203 4.51 -10.18 -11.68
N SER A 204 4.72 -11.22 -10.89
CA SER A 204 4.34 -12.59 -11.22
C SER A 204 2.83 -12.74 -11.38
N LEU A 205 2.05 -12.11 -10.49
CA LEU A 205 0.59 -12.09 -10.58
C LEU A 205 0.08 -11.27 -11.76
N TYR A 206 0.74 -10.17 -12.10
CA TYR A 206 0.45 -9.43 -13.32
C TYR A 206 0.69 -10.27 -14.57
N TRP A 207 1.78 -11.04 -14.61
CA TRP A 207 2.04 -11.99 -15.70
C TRP A 207 0.96 -13.08 -15.78
N SER A 208 0.57 -13.66 -14.65
CA SER A 208 -0.54 -14.62 -14.56
C SER A 208 -1.86 -14.02 -15.08
N TRP A 209 -2.19 -12.81 -14.65
CA TRP A 209 -3.36 -12.09 -15.11
C TRP A 209 -3.36 -11.86 -16.64
N ARG A 210 -2.21 -11.52 -17.21
CA ARG A 210 -2.05 -11.36 -18.66
C ARG A 210 -2.35 -12.67 -19.42
N GLN A 211 -2.04 -13.82 -18.85
CA GLN A 211 -2.24 -15.13 -19.48
C GLN A 211 -3.67 -15.65 -19.30
N TRP A 212 -4.22 -15.54 -18.10
CA TRP A 212 -5.47 -16.21 -17.71
C TRP A 212 -6.60 -15.27 -17.29
N GLY A 213 -6.36 -13.95 -17.29
CA GLY A 213 -7.36 -12.94 -16.93
C GLY A 213 -7.58 -12.82 -15.42
N SER A 214 -8.62 -12.04 -15.04
CA SER A 214 -8.91 -11.69 -13.64
C SER A 214 -9.13 -12.89 -12.70
N PRO A 215 -9.69 -14.06 -13.13
CA PRO A 215 -9.82 -15.21 -12.23
C PRO A 215 -8.48 -15.72 -11.66
N SER A 216 -7.35 -15.50 -12.37
CA SER A 216 -6.03 -15.94 -11.91
C SER A 216 -5.53 -15.20 -10.67
N LEU A 217 -6.12 -14.06 -10.31
CA LEU A 217 -5.81 -13.31 -9.11
C LEU A 217 -6.57 -13.82 -7.87
N LEU A 218 -7.71 -14.49 -8.06
CA LEU A 218 -8.57 -14.92 -6.95
C LEU A 218 -7.92 -16.02 -6.13
N LEU A 219 -7.38 -17.06 -6.79
CA LEU A 219 -6.74 -18.18 -6.07
C LEU A 219 -5.56 -17.69 -5.20
N PRO A 220 -4.60 -16.89 -5.69
CA PRO A 220 -3.55 -16.33 -4.85
C PRO A 220 -4.08 -15.46 -3.70
N ALA A 221 -5.15 -14.68 -3.91
CA ALA A 221 -5.77 -13.91 -2.85
C ALA A 221 -6.28 -14.81 -1.72
N PHE A 222 -7.04 -15.87 -2.04
CA PHE A 222 -7.56 -16.83 -1.06
C PHE A 222 -6.44 -17.58 -0.34
N VAL A 223 -5.41 -18.02 -1.06
CA VAL A 223 -4.25 -18.72 -0.46
C VAL A 223 -3.53 -17.79 0.51
N LEU A 224 -3.24 -16.56 0.14
CA LEU A 224 -2.55 -15.59 1.00
C LEU A 224 -3.41 -15.18 2.22
N ILE A 225 -4.74 -15.09 2.08
CA ILE A 225 -5.66 -14.89 3.21
C ILE A 225 -5.58 -16.11 4.15
N GLY A 226 -5.63 -17.33 3.63
CA GLY A 226 -5.49 -18.54 4.45
C GLY A 226 -4.17 -18.58 5.21
N LEU A 227 -3.06 -18.28 4.52
CA LEU A 227 -1.73 -18.20 5.12
C LEU A 227 -1.61 -17.11 6.19
N SER A 228 -2.36 -16.02 6.11
CA SER A 228 -2.33 -14.95 7.12
C SER A 228 -2.77 -15.40 8.52
N PHE A 229 -3.45 -16.53 8.64
CA PHE A 229 -3.82 -17.13 9.92
C PHE A 229 -2.74 -18.04 10.51
N SER A 230 -1.70 -18.39 9.77
CA SER A 230 -0.61 -19.22 10.28
C SER A 230 0.38 -18.38 11.11
N LYS A 231 0.77 -18.91 12.27
CA LYS A 231 1.75 -18.23 13.15
C LYS A 231 3.14 -18.12 12.51
N GLU A 232 3.48 -19.06 11.64
CA GLU A 232 4.77 -19.11 10.93
C GLU A 232 4.93 -17.92 9.96
N TRP A 233 3.85 -17.49 9.31
CA TRP A 233 3.86 -16.33 8.42
C TRP A 233 3.82 -14.99 9.17
N SER A 234 3.39 -15.01 10.42
CA SER A 234 3.48 -13.84 11.31
C SER A 234 4.87 -13.64 11.92
N GLY A 235 5.76 -14.63 11.82
CA GLY A 235 7.06 -14.70 12.47
C GLY A 235 8.29 -14.60 11.56
N THR A 236 8.27 -13.82 10.47
CA THR A 236 9.45 -13.66 9.59
C THR A 236 10.62 -12.94 10.25
N PRO A 237 11.87 -13.22 9.83
CA PRO A 237 13.06 -12.55 10.34
C PRO A 237 12.97 -11.03 10.16
N GLY A 238 12.87 -10.30 11.26
CA GLY A 238 12.81 -8.85 11.28
C GLY A 238 11.50 -8.24 11.74
N ASN A 239 10.34 -8.78 11.40
CA ASN A 239 9.04 -8.42 11.96
C ASN A 239 7.94 -9.37 11.45
N GLY A 240 7.31 -10.09 12.36
CA GLY A 240 6.33 -11.14 12.08
C GLY A 240 5.00 -10.72 11.43
N VAL A 241 4.89 -9.49 10.94
CA VAL A 241 3.64 -8.95 10.36
C VAL A 241 3.73 -8.78 8.83
N SER A 242 4.93 -8.89 8.27
CA SER A 242 5.16 -8.50 6.87
C SER A 242 4.42 -9.36 5.85
N LEU A 243 4.45 -10.68 5.98
CA LEU A 243 3.87 -11.59 4.99
C LEU A 243 2.36 -11.72 5.12
N GLY A 244 1.83 -11.60 6.34
CA GLY A 244 0.40 -11.73 6.63
C GLY A 244 -0.49 -10.72 5.87
N ASN A 245 0.06 -9.63 5.35
CA ASN A 245 -0.68 -8.59 4.64
C ASN A 245 -0.50 -8.62 3.11
N LEU A 246 0.19 -9.61 2.53
CA LEU A 246 0.45 -9.67 1.09
C LEU A 246 -0.82 -9.75 0.24
N TYR A 247 -1.90 -10.36 0.76
CA TYR A 247 -3.18 -10.41 0.07
C TYR A 247 -3.79 -9.03 -0.19
N SER A 248 -3.44 -8.01 0.62
CA SER A 248 -3.95 -6.65 0.42
C SER A 248 -3.47 -6.04 -0.90
N PHE A 249 -2.25 -6.35 -1.34
CA PHE A 249 -1.76 -5.94 -2.66
C PHE A 249 -2.55 -6.64 -3.78
N VAL A 250 -2.89 -7.91 -3.59
CA VAL A 250 -3.67 -8.69 -4.58
C VAL A 250 -5.08 -8.13 -4.71
N VAL A 251 -5.73 -7.75 -3.60
CA VAL A 251 -7.05 -7.07 -3.63
C VAL A 251 -6.94 -5.74 -4.38
N GLY A 252 -5.85 -4.98 -4.22
CA GLY A 252 -5.57 -3.79 -5.01
C GLY A 252 -5.45 -4.08 -6.51
N MET A 253 -4.78 -5.18 -6.88
CA MET A 253 -4.69 -5.62 -8.28
C MET A 253 -6.07 -6.00 -8.84
N ILE A 254 -6.91 -6.71 -8.06
CA ILE A 254 -8.29 -7.06 -8.46
C ILE A 254 -9.13 -5.79 -8.63
N ALA A 255 -8.99 -4.81 -7.71
CA ALA A 255 -9.66 -3.51 -7.81
C ALA A 255 -9.28 -2.76 -9.11
N CYS A 256 -8.03 -2.83 -9.53
CA CYS A 256 -7.59 -2.28 -10.82
C CYS A 256 -8.16 -3.04 -12.02
N ALA A 257 -8.13 -4.38 -11.97
CA ALA A 257 -8.53 -5.23 -13.09
C ALA A 257 -10.05 -5.24 -13.33
N CYS A 258 -10.88 -5.18 -12.27
CA CYS A 258 -12.32 -5.36 -12.34
C CYS A 258 -13.11 -4.09 -11.97
N GLY A 259 -12.46 -3.10 -11.35
CA GLY A 259 -13.14 -1.97 -10.72
C GLY A 259 -13.93 -1.09 -11.69
N LYS A 260 -13.41 -0.82 -12.87
CA LYS A 260 -14.10 -0.02 -13.89
C LYS A 260 -15.43 -0.66 -14.30
N THR A 261 -15.43 -1.95 -14.60
CA THR A 261 -16.63 -2.71 -14.96
C THR A 261 -17.62 -2.79 -13.78
N MET A 262 -17.10 -2.92 -12.55
CA MET A 262 -17.93 -2.93 -11.36
C MET A 262 -18.65 -1.59 -11.16
N VAL A 263 -17.95 -0.47 -11.20
CA VAL A 263 -18.52 0.87 -11.01
C VAL A 263 -19.52 1.22 -12.11
N ALA A 264 -19.24 0.85 -13.37
CA ALA A 264 -20.16 1.08 -14.48
C ALA A 264 -21.52 0.38 -14.32
N ARG A 265 -21.61 -0.66 -13.49
CA ARG A 265 -22.86 -1.40 -13.21
C ARG A 265 -23.58 -0.94 -11.94
N LEU A 266 -22.93 -0.13 -11.11
CA LEU A 266 -23.45 0.27 -9.82
C LEU A 266 -23.94 1.72 -9.86
N PRO A 267 -25.26 1.97 -9.63
CA PRO A 267 -25.75 3.32 -9.44
C PRO A 267 -25.22 3.89 -8.10
N HIS A 268 -25.18 5.22 -7.98
CA HIS A 268 -24.90 5.91 -6.72
C HIS A 268 -23.50 5.63 -6.13
N SER A 269 -22.47 5.70 -6.96
CA SER A 269 -21.07 5.46 -6.56
C SER A 269 -20.61 6.29 -5.33
N ALA A 270 -21.11 7.52 -5.17
CA ALA A 270 -20.81 8.37 -4.01
C ALA A 270 -21.37 7.80 -2.69
N SER A 271 -22.60 7.30 -2.69
CA SER A 271 -23.20 6.67 -1.48
C SER A 271 -22.48 5.37 -1.12
N LEU A 272 -22.10 4.58 -2.12
CA LEU A 272 -21.32 3.35 -1.93
C LEU A 272 -19.91 3.65 -1.41
N LEU A 273 -19.29 4.74 -1.84
CA LEU A 273 -18.02 5.22 -1.28
C LEU A 273 -18.16 5.54 0.21
N VAL A 274 -19.22 6.27 0.60
CA VAL A 274 -19.48 6.58 2.03
C VAL A 274 -19.68 5.30 2.84
N LEU A 275 -20.46 4.34 2.33
CA LEU A 275 -20.64 3.04 2.97
C LEU A 275 -19.33 2.26 3.09
N ALA A 276 -18.49 2.29 2.07
CA ALA A 276 -17.17 1.64 2.11
C ALA A 276 -16.24 2.30 3.14
N ILE A 277 -16.25 3.62 3.26
CA ILE A 277 -15.50 4.35 4.28
C ILE A 277 -16.02 4.01 5.68
N ALA A 278 -17.35 3.96 5.89
CA ALA A 278 -17.93 3.56 7.14
C ALA A 278 -17.59 2.11 7.52
N GLY A 279 -17.69 1.18 6.57
CA GLY A 279 -17.29 -0.21 6.76
C GLY A 279 -15.81 -0.36 7.11
N PHE A 280 -14.94 0.38 6.46
CA PHE A 280 -13.51 0.43 6.79
C PHE A 280 -13.27 0.92 8.22
N ALA A 281 -13.91 2.03 8.60
CA ALA A 281 -13.80 2.63 9.93
C ALA A 281 -14.31 1.71 11.05
N LEU A 282 -15.39 0.97 10.79
CA LEU A 282 -16.06 0.10 11.76
C LEU A 282 -15.49 -1.32 11.82
N SER A 283 -14.61 -1.72 10.90
CA SER A 283 -14.08 -3.09 10.84
C SER A 283 -13.43 -3.52 12.15
N ARG A 284 -12.57 -2.70 12.75
CA ARG A 284 -11.88 -3.02 14.01
C ARG A 284 -12.79 -2.93 15.24
N PRO A 285 -13.62 -1.89 15.39
CA PRO A 285 -14.60 -1.86 16.49
C PRO A 285 -15.52 -3.07 16.51
N LEU A 286 -15.91 -3.61 15.36
CA LEU A 286 -16.83 -4.74 15.25
C LEU A 286 -16.16 -6.11 15.42
N LEU A 287 -14.96 -6.30 14.86
CA LEU A 287 -14.31 -7.61 14.80
C LEU A 287 -13.08 -7.74 15.72
N GLY A 288 -12.73 -6.67 16.43
CA GLY A 288 -11.58 -6.61 17.34
C GLY A 288 -10.33 -5.99 16.70
N TRP A 289 -9.57 -5.25 17.53
CA TRP A 289 -8.43 -4.42 17.07
C TRP A 289 -7.25 -5.22 16.53
N TRP A 290 -7.05 -6.45 16.99
CA TRP A 290 -5.93 -7.31 16.61
C TRP A 290 -6.40 -8.58 15.87
N SER A 291 -7.65 -8.60 15.42
CA SER A 291 -8.22 -9.73 14.68
C SER A 291 -7.78 -9.72 13.22
N ASN A 292 -7.37 -10.87 12.69
CA ASN A 292 -7.12 -11.03 11.25
C ASN A 292 -8.38 -10.75 10.41
N TRP A 293 -9.57 -11.04 10.96
CA TRP A 293 -10.84 -10.74 10.30
C TRP A 293 -11.05 -9.24 10.10
N SER A 294 -10.62 -8.41 11.07
CA SER A 294 -10.65 -6.95 10.92
C SER A 294 -9.78 -6.50 9.75
N VAL A 295 -8.56 -7.04 9.64
CA VAL A 295 -7.61 -6.71 8.57
C VAL A 295 -8.15 -7.14 7.20
N ILE A 296 -8.78 -8.32 7.12
CA ILE A 296 -9.41 -8.80 5.89
C ILE A 296 -10.55 -7.86 5.47
N LEU A 297 -11.42 -7.49 6.42
CA LEU A 297 -12.55 -6.62 6.15
C LEU A 297 -12.07 -5.20 5.76
N GLU A 298 -11.07 -4.65 6.46
CA GLU A 298 -10.39 -3.40 6.06
C GLU A 298 -9.83 -3.49 4.65
N THR A 299 -9.21 -4.61 4.28
CA THR A 299 -8.66 -4.82 2.94
C THR A 299 -9.77 -4.79 1.87
N VAL A 300 -10.90 -5.43 2.11
CA VAL A 300 -12.04 -5.41 1.19
C VAL A 300 -12.57 -3.99 1.02
N PHE A 301 -12.82 -3.28 2.12
CA PHE A 301 -13.30 -1.91 2.05
C PHE A 301 -12.26 -0.95 1.46
N ALA A 302 -10.97 -1.12 1.74
CA ALA A 302 -9.91 -0.36 1.09
C ALA A 302 -9.91 -0.58 -0.44
N GLY A 303 -10.15 -1.81 -0.90
CA GLY A 303 -10.33 -2.13 -2.32
C GLY A 303 -11.52 -1.40 -2.93
N LEU A 304 -12.67 -1.39 -2.26
CA LEU A 304 -13.88 -0.67 -2.68
C LEU A 304 -13.65 0.84 -2.71
N ILE A 305 -13.07 1.43 -1.65
CA ILE A 305 -12.73 2.86 -1.59
C ILE A 305 -11.82 3.23 -2.75
N THR A 306 -10.75 2.46 -2.97
CA THR A 306 -9.80 2.69 -4.07
C THR A 306 -10.52 2.62 -5.43
N THR A 307 -11.43 1.66 -5.62
CA THR A 307 -12.21 1.49 -6.84
C THR A 307 -13.15 2.66 -7.08
N PHE A 308 -13.92 3.08 -6.07
CA PHE A 308 -14.87 4.20 -6.22
C PHE A 308 -14.15 5.53 -6.42
N ILE A 309 -12.99 5.76 -5.80
CA ILE A 309 -12.17 6.96 -6.03
C ILE A 309 -11.57 6.95 -7.43
N ALA A 310 -11.16 5.78 -7.94
CA ALA A 310 -10.48 5.68 -9.23
C ALA A 310 -11.43 5.74 -10.43
N TYR A 311 -12.62 5.18 -10.30
CA TYR A 311 -13.54 4.97 -11.43
C TYR A 311 -14.94 5.56 -11.24
N GLY A 312 -15.26 6.05 -10.02
CA GLY A 312 -16.52 6.70 -9.70
C GLY A 312 -16.51 8.18 -10.04
N ASP A 313 -17.47 8.92 -9.50
CA ASP A 313 -17.54 10.37 -9.67
C ASP A 313 -16.33 11.06 -9.02
N PRO A 314 -15.72 12.04 -9.68
CA PRO A 314 -14.56 12.74 -9.14
C PRO A 314 -14.97 13.49 -7.87
N LEU A 315 -14.12 13.35 -6.84
CA LEU A 315 -14.27 14.12 -5.61
C LEU A 315 -14.14 15.62 -5.94
N ARG A 316 -15.02 16.45 -5.37
CA ARG A 316 -15.01 17.88 -5.62
C ARG A 316 -13.70 18.52 -5.18
N GLU A 317 -13.14 19.35 -6.04
CA GLU A 317 -11.97 20.17 -5.70
C GLU A 317 -12.34 21.22 -4.63
N GLY A 318 -11.44 21.40 -3.65
CA GLY A 318 -11.62 22.32 -2.55
C GLY A 318 -10.35 22.42 -1.70
N ARG A 319 -10.34 23.31 -0.72
CA ARG A 319 -9.15 23.53 0.15
C ARG A 319 -8.71 22.26 0.88
N LEU A 320 -9.65 21.46 1.39
CA LEU A 320 -9.35 20.19 2.05
C LEU A 320 -8.78 19.17 1.09
N MET A 321 -9.32 19.06 -0.12
CA MET A 321 -8.80 18.19 -1.18
C MET A 321 -7.38 18.60 -1.57
N ALA A 322 -7.13 19.91 -1.74
CA ALA A 322 -5.81 20.43 -2.07
C ALA A 322 -4.79 20.13 -0.95
N ALA A 323 -5.18 20.30 0.33
CA ALA A 323 -4.34 19.95 1.47
C ALA A 323 -4.07 18.42 1.53
N ALA A 324 -5.10 17.58 1.36
CA ALA A 324 -4.94 16.13 1.34
C ALA A 324 -4.01 15.67 0.20
N ARG A 325 -4.12 16.27 -0.98
CA ARG A 325 -3.20 16.02 -2.12
C ARG A 325 -1.78 16.48 -1.83
N TYR A 326 -1.60 17.61 -1.14
CA TYR A 326 -0.28 18.06 -0.72
C TYR A 326 0.39 16.98 0.17
N PHE A 327 -0.32 16.51 1.22
CA PHE A 327 0.16 15.41 2.05
C PHE A 327 0.33 14.12 1.25
N GLY A 328 -0.50 13.86 0.25
CA GLY A 328 -0.37 12.72 -0.66
C GLY A 328 0.95 12.72 -1.43
N ARG A 329 1.39 13.87 -1.91
CA ARG A 329 2.68 14.03 -2.62
C ARG A 329 3.87 13.73 -1.73
N ILE A 330 3.86 14.23 -0.49
CA ILE A 330 4.96 14.03 0.47
C ILE A 330 4.73 12.82 1.39
N SER A 331 3.65 12.04 1.17
CA SER A 331 3.19 10.98 2.09
C SER A 331 4.27 9.98 2.46
N TYR A 332 5.14 9.64 1.53
CA TYR A 332 6.21 8.66 1.75
C TYR A 332 7.29 9.21 2.70
N SER A 333 7.83 10.40 2.46
CA SER A 333 8.76 11.06 3.37
C SER A 333 8.10 11.37 4.72
N PHE A 334 6.85 11.83 4.72
CA PHE A 334 6.12 12.12 5.96
C PHE A 334 5.92 10.84 6.79
N TYR A 335 5.55 9.73 6.15
CA TYR A 335 5.40 8.43 6.79
C TYR A 335 6.71 7.93 7.42
N LEU A 336 7.85 8.13 6.78
CA LEU A 336 9.14 7.73 7.32
C LEU A 336 9.62 8.62 8.47
N LEU A 337 9.38 9.93 8.38
CA LEU A 337 9.94 10.92 9.29
C LEU A 337 9.06 11.22 10.51
N HIS A 338 7.74 10.91 10.48
CA HIS A 338 6.89 11.22 11.64
C HIS A 338 7.34 10.48 12.92
N ALA A 339 8.03 9.35 12.76
CA ALA A 339 8.61 8.61 13.87
C ALA A 339 9.71 9.38 14.63
N LEU A 340 10.29 10.45 14.04
CA LEU A 340 11.18 11.37 14.79
C LEU A 340 10.44 12.05 15.95
N THR A 341 9.18 12.40 15.79
CA THR A 341 8.35 12.95 16.86
C THR A 341 8.16 11.92 17.99
N LEU A 342 8.04 10.64 17.63
CA LEU A 342 7.91 9.57 18.62
C LEU A 342 9.18 9.42 19.46
N ILE A 343 10.38 9.66 18.90
CA ILE A 343 11.62 9.69 19.68
C ILE A 343 11.51 10.73 20.79
N ALA A 344 11.10 11.96 20.47
CA ALA A 344 10.95 13.01 21.46
C ALA A 344 9.91 12.63 22.53
N LEU A 345 8.75 12.13 22.12
CA LEU A 345 7.68 11.71 23.03
C LEU A 345 8.10 10.56 23.95
N TRP A 346 8.79 9.56 23.40
CA TRP A 346 9.22 8.35 24.12
C TRP A 346 10.32 8.63 25.13
N ASN A 347 11.15 9.64 24.88
CA ASN A 347 12.23 10.05 25.80
C ASN A 347 11.80 11.10 26.83
N MET A 348 10.50 11.48 26.87
CA MET A 348 9.93 12.45 27.82
C MET A 348 8.75 11.90 28.65
N PRO A 349 8.79 10.67 29.19
CA PRO A 349 7.64 10.07 29.89
C PRO A 349 7.23 10.86 31.14
N ALA A 350 8.19 11.45 31.84
CA ALA A 350 7.93 12.26 33.05
C ALA A 350 7.09 13.52 32.75
N LEU A 351 7.22 14.11 31.56
CA LEU A 351 6.44 15.27 31.14
C LEU A 351 4.96 14.89 30.95
N PHE A 352 4.70 13.76 30.30
CA PHE A 352 3.32 13.26 30.09
C PHE A 352 2.68 12.83 31.42
N GLY A 353 3.43 12.14 32.28
CA GLY A 353 2.95 11.76 33.61
C GLY A 353 2.53 12.98 34.43
N LYS A 354 3.34 14.05 34.45
CA LYS A 354 3.00 15.31 35.10
C LYS A 354 1.77 16.00 34.52
N ALA A 355 1.64 16.02 33.19
CA ALA A 355 0.49 16.61 32.51
C ALA A 355 -0.81 15.86 32.84
N VAL A 356 -0.79 14.54 32.86
CA VAL A 356 -1.94 13.70 33.25
C VAL A 356 -2.28 13.90 34.73
N SER A 357 -1.30 13.94 35.63
CA SER A 357 -1.53 14.21 37.06
C SER A 357 -2.05 15.63 37.31
N ALA A 358 -1.75 16.59 36.44
CA ALA A 358 -2.33 17.94 36.46
C ALA A 358 -3.76 18.00 35.86
N GLY A 359 -4.36 16.86 35.51
CA GLY A 359 -5.72 16.76 35.02
C GLY A 359 -5.87 16.97 33.50
N ILE A 360 -4.80 17.01 32.71
CA ILE A 360 -4.89 17.11 31.27
C ILE A 360 -5.33 15.75 30.68
N PRO A 361 -6.45 15.65 29.94
CA PRO A 361 -6.89 14.41 29.34
C PRO A 361 -5.85 13.86 28.34
N PRO A 362 -5.54 12.54 28.36
CA PRO A 362 -4.58 11.94 27.45
C PRO A 362 -4.87 12.18 25.95
N ILE A 363 -6.15 12.29 25.57
CA ILE A 363 -6.54 12.61 24.21
C ILE A 363 -6.07 14.02 23.77
N VAL A 364 -6.07 14.98 24.67
CA VAL A 364 -5.56 16.33 24.40
C VAL A 364 -4.05 16.28 24.15
N LEU A 365 -3.32 15.50 24.94
CA LEU A 365 -1.88 15.29 24.75
C LEU A 365 -1.60 14.63 23.40
N ALA A 366 -2.39 13.63 23.02
CA ALA A 366 -2.28 12.97 21.73
C ALA A 366 -2.52 13.93 20.54
N LEU A 367 -3.54 14.80 20.66
CA LEU A 367 -3.82 15.80 19.64
C LEU A 367 -2.73 16.86 19.56
N VAL A 368 -2.22 17.34 20.68
CA VAL A 368 -1.10 18.29 20.73
C VAL A 368 0.15 17.67 20.11
N ALA A 369 0.47 16.43 20.46
CA ALA A 369 1.58 15.68 19.87
C ALA A 369 1.41 15.51 18.36
N PHE A 370 0.20 15.18 17.89
CA PHE A 370 -0.11 15.06 16.47
C PHE A 370 0.05 16.38 15.71
N VAL A 371 -0.51 17.47 16.22
CA VAL A 371 -0.37 18.80 15.59
C VAL A 371 1.10 19.20 15.55
N SER A 372 1.83 19.03 16.65
CA SER A 372 3.27 19.29 16.71
C SER A 372 4.04 18.45 15.70
N SER A 373 3.71 17.14 15.59
CA SER A 373 4.29 16.24 14.58
C SER A 373 4.04 16.76 13.17
N VAL A 374 2.79 17.14 12.85
CA VAL A 374 2.46 17.67 11.52
C VAL A 374 3.27 18.95 11.23
N LEU A 375 3.34 19.87 12.17
CA LEU A 375 4.06 21.14 11.98
C LEU A 375 5.57 20.95 11.79
N VAL A 376 6.21 20.08 12.59
CA VAL A 376 7.65 19.85 12.54
C VAL A 376 8.05 18.96 11.38
N ILE A 377 7.29 17.89 11.14
CA ILE A 377 7.66 16.88 10.13
C ILE A 377 7.31 17.32 8.71
N THR A 378 6.28 18.12 8.50
CA THR A 378 5.88 18.55 7.15
C THR A 378 7.02 19.24 6.38
N PRO A 379 7.74 20.25 6.92
CA PRO A 379 8.86 20.87 6.20
C PRO A 379 10.01 19.90 5.94
N LEU A 380 10.34 19.02 6.88
CA LEU A 380 11.37 17.99 6.71
C LEU A 380 10.98 16.97 5.64
N ALA A 381 9.73 16.52 5.66
CA ALA A 381 9.19 15.60 4.66
C ALA A 381 9.15 16.25 3.26
N HIS A 382 8.80 17.53 3.17
CA HIS A 382 8.85 18.27 1.91
C HIS A 382 10.29 18.34 1.36
N LEU A 383 11.25 18.64 2.21
CA LEU A 383 12.68 18.72 1.82
C LEU A 383 13.18 17.35 1.37
N GLN A 384 12.93 16.29 2.13
CA GLN A 384 13.32 14.93 1.76
C GLN A 384 12.65 14.49 0.45
N HIS A 385 11.37 14.79 0.27
CA HIS A 385 10.67 14.52 -0.97
C HIS A 385 11.31 15.26 -2.16
N ALA A 386 11.59 16.57 -2.01
CA ALA A 386 12.12 17.40 -3.08
C ALA A 386 13.54 16.99 -3.51
N ILE A 387 14.40 16.67 -2.54
CA ILE A 387 15.82 16.37 -2.78
C ILE A 387 16.03 14.88 -3.05
N VAL A 388 15.51 14.01 -2.20
CA VAL A 388 15.86 12.57 -2.18
C VAL A 388 14.91 11.75 -3.06
N GLU A 389 13.59 11.82 -2.80
CA GLU A 389 12.63 11.00 -3.53
C GLU A 389 12.59 11.34 -5.02
N ARG A 390 12.57 12.64 -5.35
CA ARG A 390 12.55 13.08 -6.76
C ARG A 390 13.84 12.69 -7.48
N ALA A 391 15.00 12.75 -6.81
CA ALA A 391 16.26 12.32 -7.38
C ALA A 391 16.28 10.80 -7.64
N GLY A 392 15.87 9.99 -6.66
CA GLY A 392 15.74 8.55 -6.80
C GLY A 392 14.78 8.14 -7.93
N ALA A 393 13.62 8.81 -8.01
CA ALA A 393 12.66 8.56 -9.09
C ALA A 393 13.20 8.98 -10.49
N ARG A 394 14.00 10.05 -10.58
CA ARG A 394 14.66 10.46 -11.83
C ARG A 394 15.72 9.44 -12.25
N LEU A 395 16.57 9.02 -11.32
CA LEU A 395 17.59 8.00 -11.55
C LEU A 395 16.92 6.67 -11.98
N GLY A 396 15.83 6.26 -11.31
CA GLY A 396 15.07 5.09 -11.68
C GLY A 396 14.58 5.13 -13.13
N ARG A 397 13.99 6.25 -13.56
CA ARG A 397 13.55 6.43 -14.94
C ARG A 397 14.73 6.38 -15.94
N ALA A 398 15.84 7.03 -15.62
CA ALA A 398 17.00 7.08 -16.51
C ALA A 398 17.63 5.67 -16.70
N LEU A 399 17.75 4.90 -15.62
CA LEU A 399 18.29 3.54 -15.68
C LEU A 399 17.31 2.57 -16.36
N THR A 400 16.03 2.63 -16.02
CA THR A 400 15.03 1.74 -16.62
C THR A 400 14.82 2.04 -18.11
N TRP A 401 14.99 3.29 -18.54
CA TRP A 401 14.98 3.66 -19.96
C TRP A 401 16.09 2.96 -20.74
N ARG A 402 17.31 2.91 -20.19
CA ARG A 402 18.47 2.23 -20.82
C ARG A 402 18.32 0.70 -20.89
N LEU A 403 17.57 0.13 -19.96
CA LEU A 403 17.34 -1.32 -19.87
C LEU A 403 16.16 -1.80 -20.71
N ARG A 404 15.33 -0.92 -21.25
CA ARG A 404 14.26 -1.32 -22.18
C ARG A 404 14.89 -1.82 -23.47
N PRO A 405 14.55 -3.06 -23.93
CA PRO A 405 15.07 -3.58 -25.20
C PRO A 405 14.76 -2.59 -26.34
N LYS A 406 15.65 -2.57 -27.33
CA LYS A 406 15.66 -1.64 -28.49
C LYS A 406 14.37 -1.54 -29.33
N LEU A 407 13.29 -2.21 -28.96
CA LEU A 407 11.99 -2.20 -29.63
C LEU A 407 11.37 -0.81 -29.84
N GLN A 408 11.84 0.21 -29.10
CA GLN A 408 11.47 1.60 -29.35
C GLN A 408 12.29 2.27 -30.46
N ALA A 409 13.49 1.80 -30.75
CA ALA A 409 14.28 2.31 -31.87
C ALA A 409 13.63 1.94 -33.23
N ASP A 410 13.10 0.72 -33.34
CA ASP A 410 12.42 0.26 -34.54
C ASP A 410 11.05 0.92 -34.78
N ALA A 411 10.37 1.36 -33.72
CA ALA A 411 9.10 2.08 -33.86
C ALA A 411 9.31 3.54 -34.32
N LEU A 412 10.42 4.15 -33.97
CA LEU A 412 10.79 5.52 -34.43
C LEU A 412 11.38 5.54 -35.84
N GLN A 413 11.83 4.38 -36.37
CA GLN A 413 12.31 4.25 -37.76
C GLN A 413 11.20 3.91 -38.76
N ARG A 414 10.00 3.55 -38.31
CA ARG A 414 8.84 3.22 -39.16
C ARG A 414 7.72 4.28 -39.13
N GLY A 415 7.90 5.40 -38.45
CA GLY A 415 7.02 6.59 -38.46
C GLY A 415 7.75 7.78 -39.06
#